data_afb5885c5254deb60e2f0ae5c70da4f6
#
_entry.id   afb5885c5254deb60e2f0ae5c70da4f6
#
_cell.length_a   1.000
_cell.length_b   1.000
_cell.length_c   1.000
_cell.angle_alpha   90.00
_cell.angle_beta   90.00
_cell.angle_gamma   90.00
#
_symmetry.space_group_name_H-M   'P 1'
#
loop_
_entity.id
_entity.type
_entity.pdbx_description
1 polymer ?
#
loop_
_entity_poly.entity_id
_entity_poly.type
_entity_poly.pdbx_seq_one_letter_code
_entity_poly.pdbx_strand_id
1 'polypeptide(L)'
;GGRVLPGSAATADVLPEIADAVGDRVKILVDGGIRSGTDIFRALALGADAVMICRPFLISYYSGGTEGIVTYVEKLRAELTDAMYMCGARCLSDITRGMVREAR
;
A
#
# COMPACT_ATOMS: atom_id res chain seq x y z
N GLY A 1 0.06 12.54 9.12
CA GLY A 1 0.58 13.47 10.10
C GLY A 1 1.80 14.29 9.70
N GLY A 2 2.59 13.87 8.72
CA GLY A 2 3.88 14.50 8.37
C GLY A 2 3.82 15.96 7.93
N ARG A 3 2.66 16.45 7.51
CA ARG A 3 2.49 17.87 7.18
C ARG A 3 2.42 18.77 8.42
N VAL A 4 1.92 18.24 9.51
CA VAL A 4 1.72 19.00 10.76
C VAL A 4 2.94 18.88 11.67
N LEU A 5 3.58 17.73 11.66
CA LEU A 5 4.74 17.44 12.49
C LEU A 5 5.96 17.07 11.63
N PRO A 6 6.82 18.04 11.29
CA PRO A 6 8.07 17.77 10.57
C PRO A 6 8.95 16.78 11.35
N GLY A 7 9.55 15.84 10.65
CA GLY A 7 10.42 14.82 11.27
C GLY A 7 9.69 13.65 11.92
N SER A 8 8.37 13.55 11.77
CA SER A 8 7.65 12.33 12.17
C SER A 8 8.06 11.16 11.29
N ALA A 9 8.03 9.94 11.86
CA ALA A 9 8.31 8.71 11.14
C ALA A 9 7.33 8.51 9.96
N ALA A 10 7.79 7.89 8.88
CA ALA A 10 6.91 7.50 7.78
C ALA A 10 5.92 6.43 8.25
N THR A 11 4.72 6.43 7.67
CA THR A 11 3.67 5.46 8.02
C THR A 11 4.13 4.02 7.77
N ALA A 12 4.92 3.79 6.73
CA ALA A 12 5.48 2.47 6.43
C ALA A 12 6.48 2.00 7.49
N ASP A 13 7.23 2.92 8.12
CA ASP A 13 8.25 2.58 9.13
C ASP A 13 7.61 2.09 10.43
N VAL A 14 6.47 2.67 10.82
CA VAL A 14 5.76 2.33 12.07
C VAL A 14 4.71 1.23 11.88
N LEU A 15 4.35 0.91 10.64
CA LEU A 15 3.30 -0.06 10.33
C LEU A 15 3.55 -1.45 10.94
N PRO A 16 4.77 -2.03 10.87
CA PRO A 16 5.03 -3.34 11.47
C PRO A 16 4.77 -3.39 12.97
N GLU A 17 5.21 -2.36 13.70
CA GLU A 17 5.01 -2.27 15.15
C GLU A 17 3.54 -2.14 15.51
N ILE A 18 2.79 -1.35 14.76
CA ILE A 18 1.33 -1.19 14.93
C ILE A 18 0.63 -2.52 14.63
N ALA A 19 1.00 -3.19 13.55
CA ALA A 19 0.42 -4.48 13.19
C ALA A 19 0.66 -5.54 14.27
N ASP A 20 1.86 -5.59 14.83
CA ASP A 20 2.20 -6.52 15.91
C ASP A 20 1.43 -6.19 17.21
N ALA A 21 1.13 -4.93 17.46
CA ALA A 21 0.43 -4.50 18.67
C ALA A 21 -1.10 -4.70 18.61
N VAL A 22 -1.74 -4.49 17.46
CA VAL A 22 -3.21 -4.40 17.37
C VAL A 22 -3.82 -5.13 16.17
N GLY A 23 -3.02 -5.74 15.31
CA GLY A 23 -3.50 -6.33 14.04
C GLY A 23 -4.49 -7.49 14.19
N ASP A 24 -4.52 -8.13 15.35
CA ASP A 24 -5.49 -9.19 15.69
C ASP A 24 -6.84 -8.64 16.18
N ARG A 25 -6.90 -7.36 16.56
CA ARG A 25 -8.07 -6.73 17.18
C ARG A 25 -8.78 -5.70 16.32
N VAL A 26 -8.06 -5.04 15.42
CA VAL A 26 -8.59 -3.98 14.57
C VAL A 26 -8.07 -4.11 13.15
N LYS A 27 -8.84 -3.58 12.18
CA LYS A 27 -8.37 -3.45 10.80
C LYS A 27 -7.43 -2.25 10.66
N ILE A 28 -6.33 -2.47 9.96
CA ILE A 28 -5.29 -1.46 9.75
C ILE A 28 -5.36 -0.96 8.31
N LEU A 29 -5.66 0.32 8.16
CA LEU A 29 -5.62 1.03 6.89
C LEU A 29 -4.38 1.93 6.91
N VAL A 30 -3.54 1.83 5.89
CA VAL A 30 -2.34 2.66 5.79
C VAL A 30 -2.46 3.63 4.62
N ASP A 31 -2.01 4.85 4.84
CA ASP A 31 -1.87 5.88 3.81
C ASP A 31 -0.46 6.46 3.82
N GLY A 32 -0.19 7.32 2.84
CA GLY A 32 1.09 8.01 2.73
C GLY A 32 2.03 7.33 1.73
N GLY A 33 2.23 7.98 0.59
CA GLY A 33 3.21 7.57 -0.40
C GLY A 33 2.84 6.36 -1.27
N ILE A 34 1.65 5.79 -1.13
CA ILE A 34 1.19 4.67 -1.97
C ILE A 34 0.89 5.19 -3.37
N ARG A 35 1.58 4.67 -4.39
CA ARG A 35 1.47 5.13 -5.78
C ARG A 35 1.38 4.00 -6.80
N SER A 36 1.77 2.80 -6.43
CA SER A 36 1.85 1.64 -7.33
C SER A 36 1.27 0.39 -6.68
N GLY A 37 0.97 -0.62 -7.50
CA GLY A 37 0.57 -1.93 -7.00
C GLY A 37 1.66 -2.60 -6.16
N THR A 38 2.92 -2.32 -6.45
CA THR A 38 4.06 -2.79 -5.65
C THR A 38 4.07 -2.16 -4.25
N ASP A 39 3.71 -0.87 -4.13
CA ASP A 39 3.58 -0.23 -2.82
C ASP A 39 2.42 -0.82 -2.03
N ILE A 40 1.30 -1.15 -2.70
CA ILE A 40 0.18 -1.87 -2.08
C ILE A 40 0.67 -3.23 -1.55
N PHE A 41 1.39 -4.00 -2.36
CA PHE A 41 1.95 -5.28 -1.95
C PHE A 41 2.83 -5.16 -0.71
N ARG A 42 3.73 -4.16 -0.68
CA ARG A 42 4.61 -3.90 0.47
C ARG A 42 3.82 -3.55 1.72
N ALA A 43 2.81 -2.68 1.61
CA ALA A 43 1.97 -2.30 2.73
C ALA A 43 1.23 -3.51 3.33
N LEU A 44 0.65 -4.37 2.48
CA LEU A 44 0.00 -5.60 2.91
C LEU A 44 0.99 -6.56 3.58
N ALA A 45 2.19 -6.71 3.02
CA ALA A 45 3.24 -7.54 3.60
C ALA A 45 3.70 -7.05 4.98
N LEU A 46 3.71 -5.73 5.21
CA LEU A 46 4.05 -5.13 6.50
C LEU A 46 2.93 -5.20 7.54
N GLY A 47 1.75 -5.67 7.16
CA GLY A 47 0.65 -5.93 8.10
C GLY A 47 -0.58 -5.05 7.94
N ALA A 48 -0.68 -4.23 6.88
CA ALA A 48 -1.92 -3.52 6.57
C ALA A 48 -2.99 -4.49 6.04
N ASP A 49 -4.26 -4.21 6.35
CA ASP A 49 -5.41 -4.89 5.74
C ASP A 49 -5.82 -4.22 4.42
N ALA A 50 -5.61 -2.92 4.29
CA ALA A 50 -5.88 -2.15 3.09
C ALA A 50 -5.04 -0.87 3.05
N VAL A 51 -5.04 -0.21 1.90
CA VAL A 51 -4.34 1.05 1.68
C VAL A 51 -5.30 2.16 1.29
N MET A 52 -4.89 3.40 1.53
CA MET A 52 -5.57 4.59 1.05
C MET A 52 -4.66 5.38 0.13
N ILE A 53 -5.19 5.84 -0.99
CA ILE A 53 -4.47 6.59 -2.02
C ILE A 53 -5.22 7.90 -2.27
N CYS A 54 -4.53 9.03 -2.22
CA CYS A 54 -5.14 10.34 -2.40
C CYS A 54 -4.65 11.05 -3.67
N ARG A 55 -3.46 11.65 -3.62
CA ARG A 55 -2.95 12.51 -4.71
C ARG A 55 -2.85 11.83 -6.07
N PRO A 56 -2.44 10.57 -6.21
CA PRO A 56 -2.44 9.90 -7.50
C PRO A 56 -3.82 9.81 -8.15
N PHE A 57 -4.89 9.65 -7.36
CA PHE A 57 -6.25 9.68 -7.89
C PHE A 57 -6.66 11.07 -8.38
N LEU A 58 -6.25 12.13 -7.68
CA LEU A 58 -6.48 13.50 -8.15
C LEU A 58 -5.79 13.75 -9.49
N ILE A 59 -4.53 13.34 -9.62
CA ILE A 59 -3.76 13.47 -10.86
C ILE A 59 -4.45 12.69 -11.99
N SER A 60 -4.89 11.47 -11.74
CA SER A 60 -5.57 10.62 -12.72
C SER A 60 -6.89 11.24 -13.18
N TYR A 61 -7.65 11.84 -12.26
CA TYR A 61 -8.88 12.53 -12.56
C TYR A 61 -8.65 13.80 -13.43
N TYR A 62 -7.69 14.62 -13.04
CA TYR A 62 -7.36 15.82 -13.82
C TYR A 62 -6.79 15.50 -15.21
N SER A 63 -6.12 14.37 -15.36
CA SER A 63 -5.55 13.94 -16.65
C SER A 63 -6.55 13.32 -17.60
N GLY A 64 -7.57 12.62 -17.09
CA GLY A 64 -8.48 11.83 -17.95
C GLY A 64 -9.87 11.60 -17.37
N GLY A 65 -10.28 12.36 -16.36
CA GLY A 65 -11.61 12.22 -15.74
C GLY A 65 -11.83 10.82 -15.17
N THR A 66 -13.04 10.33 -15.30
CA THR A 66 -13.42 8.98 -14.83
C THR A 66 -12.59 7.88 -15.48
N GLU A 67 -12.34 7.97 -16.79
CA GLU A 67 -11.50 6.99 -17.50
C GLU A 67 -10.07 6.99 -17.00
N GLY A 68 -9.52 8.14 -16.63
CA GLY A 68 -8.20 8.25 -16.02
C GLY A 68 -8.12 7.50 -14.68
N ILE A 69 -9.17 7.61 -13.86
CA ILE A 69 -9.27 6.86 -12.60
C ILE A 69 -9.33 5.34 -12.87
N VAL A 70 -10.19 4.91 -13.80
CA VAL A 70 -10.33 3.48 -14.16
C VAL A 70 -8.99 2.93 -14.64
N THR A 71 -8.32 3.62 -15.55
CA THR A 71 -7.01 3.22 -16.05
C THR A 71 -5.97 3.07 -14.93
N TYR A 72 -5.97 4.02 -13.98
CA TYR A 72 -5.05 3.97 -12.85
C TYR A 72 -5.36 2.80 -11.90
N VAL A 73 -6.64 2.52 -11.62
CA VAL A 73 -7.04 1.36 -10.81
C VAL A 73 -6.63 0.04 -11.47
N GLU A 74 -6.83 -0.08 -12.77
CA GLU A 74 -6.41 -1.27 -13.53
C GLU A 74 -4.90 -1.46 -13.51
N LYS A 75 -4.14 -0.37 -13.63
CA LYS A 75 -2.69 -0.39 -13.49
C LYS A 75 -2.26 -0.87 -12.10
N LEU A 76 -2.84 -0.32 -11.05
CA LEU A 76 -2.57 -0.76 -9.67
C LEU A 76 -2.85 -2.25 -9.47
N ARG A 77 -3.98 -2.71 -10.02
CA ARG A 77 -4.37 -4.13 -9.97
C ARG A 77 -3.36 -5.02 -10.69
N ALA A 78 -2.96 -4.65 -11.90
CA ALA A 78 -1.98 -5.40 -12.69
C ALA A 78 -0.63 -5.50 -11.96
N GLU A 79 -0.12 -4.37 -11.46
CA GLU A 79 1.16 -4.33 -10.73
C GLU A 79 1.11 -5.15 -9.42
N LEU A 80 0.00 -5.09 -8.69
CA LEU A 80 -0.20 -5.91 -7.48
C LEU A 80 -0.23 -7.40 -7.83
N THR A 81 -0.96 -7.75 -8.89
CA THR A 81 -1.05 -9.13 -9.37
C THR A 81 0.33 -9.67 -9.79
N ASP A 82 1.10 -8.89 -10.52
CA ASP A 82 2.46 -9.25 -10.93
C ASP A 82 3.38 -9.47 -9.71
N ALA A 83 3.33 -8.57 -8.73
CA ALA A 83 4.09 -8.72 -7.49
C ALA A 83 3.70 -10.01 -6.73
N MET A 84 2.39 -10.31 -6.68
CA MET A 84 1.89 -11.55 -6.07
C MET A 84 2.38 -12.80 -6.80
N TYR A 85 2.35 -12.80 -8.13
CA TYR A 85 2.89 -13.92 -8.92
C TYR A 85 4.38 -14.12 -8.68
N MET A 86 5.15 -13.05 -8.69
CA MET A 86 6.60 -13.11 -8.49
C MET A 86 6.99 -13.61 -7.09
N CYS A 87 6.14 -13.36 -6.10
CA CYS A 87 6.37 -13.79 -4.71
C CYS A 87 5.64 -15.08 -4.33
N GLY A 88 4.86 -15.68 -5.24
CA GLY A 88 4.15 -16.93 -5.01
C GLY A 88 2.88 -16.79 -4.16
N ALA A 89 2.30 -15.60 -4.06
CA ALA A 89 1.04 -15.37 -3.36
C ALA A 89 -0.15 -15.59 -4.32
N ARG A 90 -1.05 -16.50 -3.97
CA ARG A 90 -2.25 -16.80 -4.78
C ARG A 90 -3.45 -15.94 -4.41
N CYS A 91 -3.47 -15.43 -3.19
CA CYS A 91 -4.49 -14.51 -2.67
C CYS A 91 -3.84 -13.50 -1.72
N LEU A 92 -4.57 -12.45 -1.34
CA LEU A 92 -4.04 -11.39 -0.47
C LEU A 92 -3.58 -11.93 0.88
N SER A 93 -4.25 -12.93 1.43
CA SER A 93 -3.88 -13.55 2.71
C SER A 93 -2.57 -14.37 2.66
N ASP A 94 -2.08 -14.70 1.46
CA ASP A 94 -0.79 -15.38 1.29
C ASP A 94 0.38 -14.40 1.42
N ILE A 95 0.14 -13.09 1.33
CA ILE A 95 1.18 -12.05 1.42
C ILE A 95 1.69 -11.97 2.85
N THR A 96 2.99 -12.19 3.04
CA THR A 96 3.64 -12.20 4.35
C THR A 96 4.80 -11.22 4.41
N ARG A 97 5.17 -10.83 5.63
CA ARG A 97 6.32 -9.93 5.88
C ARG A 97 7.64 -10.47 5.31
N GLY A 98 7.80 -11.80 5.25
CA GLY A 98 8.98 -12.43 4.66
C GLY A 98 9.17 -12.22 3.16
N MET A 99 8.14 -11.74 2.45
CA MET A 99 8.19 -11.44 1.01
C MET A 99 8.78 -10.06 0.70
N VAL A 100 9.03 -9.23 1.71
CA VAL A 100 9.64 -7.90 1.57
C VAL A 100 10.88 -7.79 2.42
N ARG A 101 11.78 -6.91 2.02
CA ARG A 101 13.02 -6.61 2.76
C ARG A 101 13.17 -5.10 2.88
N GLU A 102 13.73 -4.67 3.99
CA GLU A 102 14.14 -3.29 4.16
C GLU A 102 15.25 -2.95 3.17
N ALA A 103 15.12 -1.81 2.50
CA ALA A 103 16.17 -1.30 1.63
C ALA A 103 17.32 -0.78 2.51
N ARG A 104 18.49 -1.28 2.27
CA ARG A 104 19.71 -0.81 2.95
C ARG A 104 20.30 0.41 2.24
#